data_d54a92371f6b80c978f1e97c2433b496
#
_entry.id   d54a92371f6b80c978f1e97c2433b496
#
_cell.length_a   1.000
_cell.length_b   1.000
_cell.length_c   1.000
_cell.angle_alpha   90.00
_cell.angle_beta   90.00
_cell.angle_gamma   90.00
#
_symmetry.space_group_name_H-M   'P 1'
#
loop_
_entity.id
_entity.type
_entity.pdbx_description
1 polymer ?
#
loop_
_entity_poly.entity_id
_entity_poly.type
_entity_poly.pdbx_seq_one_letter_code
_entity_poly.pdbx_strand_id
1 'polypeptide(L)'
;MRFPKQRLRRWLVGIAIACVALELVYVVTAHFLLKGDTLTRLISKKPEKMRIEWKAARSWFPGVVTVEQLTIRGQSRRIQWYLAADDVHARISLVRLALKRVHLGSAEASGIDFRLRRRLDPPVKEGAEGVPKEIRGSEHFPEIPGFSNPPDPKPEDLYPRKKKLKKPWVIHLGGIDVDGPVRVAAGRMRLAGDGVVSGAMTYRLRDTIEVRRGNLRLTNGQLTIDSELASDDLNLDVSSRFRSFPAKGAKLPQILAGASGSFAIAGNIRSKASVPIELVPGLPISGTGRLDITLRLRDGVLQPDSAYTFDYDSFRVGVLGLTAAGSAKLAGTTRSGDNQPVTELTIDVVSPQFLSSADEAVGIEGSSLRLHALWDGQSLAQWKKATFAEIELPSAQIRDISVIGRLLPPQWGFGLASGTGTLSGRLSVDADRQASGQLDLESRQLRVSARGIPMRADLGVHATLTRGDLPGRVFEVAETTITIDDAQRDDGQERKGGSWWCSLKLTNGNVTFGRPIAATGAVAMKLRDTRPIVAIINEFSKPPKWMSLLPEIENVDGSLELDMDGARTALNDADITGQSLQMLGWLHLVGKRADGRIYVKYKGMAAGIGLDGGKSSIHLAKPRQWFDEQPTGSD
;
A
#
# COMPACT_ATOMS: atom_id res chain seq x y z
N MET A 1 -18.48 4.69 -83.58
CA MET A 1 -18.40 3.23 -83.59
C MET A 1 -19.50 2.66 -82.67
N ARG A 2 -20.59 2.12 -83.27
CA ARG A 2 -21.68 1.48 -82.50
C ARG A 2 -21.31 0.02 -82.29
N PHE A 3 -20.90 -0.35 -81.07
CA PHE A 3 -20.70 -1.76 -80.71
C PHE A 3 -22.02 -2.51 -80.83
N PRO A 4 -22.07 -3.68 -81.49
CA PRO A 4 -23.30 -4.45 -81.65
C PRO A 4 -23.77 -4.98 -80.30
N LYS A 5 -24.92 -4.50 -79.81
CA LYS A 5 -25.54 -4.85 -78.51
C LYS A 5 -25.62 -6.36 -78.24
N GLN A 6 -25.73 -7.20 -79.30
CA GLN A 6 -25.74 -8.66 -79.13
C GLN A 6 -24.40 -9.28 -78.77
N ARG A 7 -23.27 -8.74 -79.23
CA ARG A 7 -21.94 -9.23 -78.84
C ARG A 7 -21.64 -8.89 -77.34
N LEU A 8 -22.00 -7.68 -76.90
CA LEU A 8 -21.85 -7.24 -75.53
C LEU A 8 -22.68 -8.12 -74.57
N ARG A 9 -23.93 -8.46 -74.92
CA ARG A 9 -24.80 -9.35 -74.15
C ARG A 9 -24.21 -10.77 -74.03
N ARG A 10 -23.66 -11.36 -75.11
CA ARG A 10 -22.99 -12.67 -75.06
C ARG A 10 -21.74 -12.64 -74.21
N TRP A 11 -20.94 -11.56 -74.24
CA TRP A 11 -19.78 -11.37 -73.39
C TRP A 11 -20.18 -11.25 -71.89
N LEU A 12 -21.22 -10.48 -71.60
CA LEU A 12 -21.72 -10.35 -70.20
C LEU A 12 -22.29 -11.69 -69.70
N VAL A 13 -23.00 -12.44 -70.49
CA VAL A 13 -23.47 -13.79 -70.11
C VAL A 13 -22.29 -14.77 -69.88
N GLY A 14 -21.29 -14.73 -70.78
CA GLY A 14 -20.08 -15.55 -70.61
C GLY A 14 -19.31 -15.21 -69.36
N ILE A 15 -19.15 -13.92 -69.01
CA ILE A 15 -18.53 -13.49 -67.75
C ILE A 15 -19.38 -13.91 -66.57
N ALA A 16 -20.70 -13.79 -66.61
CA ALA A 16 -21.59 -14.23 -65.55
C ALA A 16 -21.46 -15.77 -65.25
N ILE A 17 -21.46 -16.56 -66.35
CA ILE A 17 -21.25 -18.03 -66.20
C ILE A 17 -19.88 -18.36 -65.64
N ALA A 18 -18.82 -17.67 -66.07
CA ALA A 18 -17.47 -17.84 -65.57
C ALA A 18 -17.38 -17.47 -64.07
N CYS A 19 -18.04 -16.38 -63.64
CA CYS A 19 -18.12 -15.98 -62.23
C CYS A 19 -18.87 -17.01 -61.41
N VAL A 20 -20.01 -17.54 -61.87
CA VAL A 20 -20.77 -18.58 -61.18
C VAL A 20 -19.97 -19.90 -61.08
N ALA A 21 -19.28 -20.29 -62.16
CA ALA A 21 -18.42 -21.46 -62.15
C ALA A 21 -17.24 -21.32 -61.18
N LEU A 22 -16.60 -20.13 -61.14
CA LEU A 22 -15.52 -19.81 -60.20
C LEU A 22 -16.02 -19.84 -58.76
N GLU A 23 -17.21 -19.31 -58.48
CA GLU A 23 -17.86 -19.34 -57.18
C GLU A 23 -18.18 -20.76 -56.73
N LEU A 24 -18.73 -21.59 -57.61
CA LEU A 24 -18.97 -23.01 -57.33
C LEU A 24 -17.70 -23.75 -57.00
N VAL A 25 -16.63 -23.56 -57.79
CA VAL A 25 -15.30 -24.16 -57.49
C VAL A 25 -14.78 -23.68 -56.16
N TYR A 26 -14.93 -22.41 -55.85
CA TYR A 26 -14.54 -21.85 -54.54
C TYR A 26 -15.32 -22.51 -53.40
N VAL A 27 -16.65 -22.53 -53.46
CA VAL A 27 -17.51 -23.09 -52.40
C VAL A 27 -17.21 -24.56 -52.16
N VAL A 28 -17.06 -25.36 -53.22
CA VAL A 28 -16.70 -26.79 -53.09
C VAL A 28 -15.33 -26.95 -52.46
N THR A 29 -14.34 -26.19 -52.93
CA THR A 29 -12.96 -26.26 -52.39
C THR A 29 -12.91 -25.77 -50.95
N ALA A 30 -13.57 -24.64 -50.61
CA ALA A 30 -13.65 -24.11 -49.29
C ALA A 30 -14.36 -25.07 -48.33
N HIS A 31 -15.48 -25.68 -48.75
CA HIS A 31 -16.21 -26.63 -47.94
C HIS A 31 -15.38 -27.89 -47.65
N PHE A 32 -14.67 -28.40 -48.66
CA PHE A 32 -13.78 -29.55 -48.51
C PHE A 32 -12.62 -29.24 -47.54
N LEU A 33 -12.00 -28.07 -47.67
CA LEU A 33 -10.90 -27.63 -46.80
C LEU A 33 -11.35 -27.38 -45.36
N LEU A 34 -12.55 -26.80 -45.17
CA LEU A 34 -13.10 -26.40 -43.87
C LEU A 34 -13.73 -27.59 -43.11
N LYS A 35 -14.30 -28.56 -43.83
CA LYS A 35 -14.97 -29.73 -43.23
C LYS A 35 -14.00 -30.80 -42.76
N GLY A 36 -12.78 -30.84 -43.29
CA GLY A 36 -11.75 -31.82 -42.92
C GLY A 36 -10.67 -31.21 -42.01
N ASP A 37 -9.89 -32.06 -41.34
CA ASP A 37 -8.71 -31.69 -40.58
C ASP A 37 -7.58 -31.05 -41.40
N THR A 38 -7.75 -30.97 -42.72
CA THR A 38 -6.71 -30.56 -43.67
C THR A 38 -6.24 -29.12 -43.42
N LEU A 39 -7.18 -28.19 -43.28
CA LEU A 39 -6.84 -26.79 -43.01
C LEU A 39 -6.30 -26.61 -41.60
N THR A 40 -6.87 -27.30 -40.61
CA THR A 40 -6.40 -27.32 -39.23
C THR A 40 -4.95 -27.82 -39.14
N ARG A 41 -4.59 -28.90 -39.86
CA ARG A 41 -3.22 -29.41 -39.94
C ARG A 41 -2.29 -28.47 -40.69
N LEU A 42 -2.77 -27.78 -41.74
CA LEU A 42 -1.96 -26.85 -42.52
C LEU A 42 -1.63 -25.56 -41.71
N ILE A 43 -2.58 -25.06 -40.92
CA ILE A 43 -2.41 -23.88 -40.07
C ILE A 43 -1.62 -24.28 -38.82
N SER A 44 -1.91 -25.40 -38.21
CA SER A 44 -1.31 -25.91 -37.00
C SER A 44 -0.09 -26.82 -37.27
N LYS A 45 0.87 -26.38 -38.09
CA LYS A 45 2.10 -27.11 -38.42
C LYS A 45 2.92 -27.56 -37.20
N LYS A 46 2.73 -26.87 -36.08
CA LYS A 46 3.32 -27.18 -34.77
C LYS A 46 2.22 -27.12 -33.74
N PRO A 47 1.39 -28.16 -33.61
CA PRO A 47 0.22 -28.19 -32.74
C PRO A 47 0.59 -27.99 -31.27
N GLU A 48 1.82 -28.37 -30.89
CA GLU A 48 2.40 -28.10 -29.56
C GLU A 48 2.62 -26.62 -29.27
N LYS A 49 2.70 -25.76 -30.32
CA LYS A 49 2.89 -24.29 -30.15
C LYS A 49 1.62 -23.49 -30.34
N MET A 50 0.81 -23.87 -31.32
CA MET A 50 -0.46 -23.24 -31.59
C MET A 50 -1.37 -24.26 -32.29
N ARG A 51 -2.60 -24.38 -31.83
CA ARG A 51 -3.64 -25.21 -32.39
C ARG A 51 -4.93 -24.40 -32.52
N ILE A 52 -5.55 -24.51 -33.68
CA ILE A 52 -6.83 -23.87 -33.98
C ILE A 52 -7.79 -25.02 -34.29
N GLU A 53 -8.95 -25.02 -33.64
CA GLU A 53 -9.99 -26.02 -33.80
C GLU A 53 -11.35 -25.35 -33.89
N TRP A 54 -12.28 -25.96 -34.56
CA TRP A 54 -13.66 -25.55 -34.66
C TRP A 54 -14.57 -26.77 -34.79
N LYS A 55 -15.83 -26.61 -34.41
CA LYS A 55 -16.82 -27.67 -34.54
C LYS A 55 -17.36 -27.75 -35.98
N ALA A 56 -17.72 -26.61 -36.52
CA ALA A 56 -18.16 -26.48 -37.93
C ALA A 56 -17.65 -25.15 -38.50
N ALA A 57 -17.35 -25.16 -39.80
CA ALA A 57 -16.99 -23.94 -40.53
C ALA A 57 -17.59 -23.96 -41.93
N ARG A 58 -18.04 -22.80 -42.41
CA ARG A 58 -18.68 -22.60 -43.71
C ARG A 58 -18.14 -21.34 -44.35
N SER A 59 -18.03 -21.34 -45.70
CA SER A 59 -17.67 -20.17 -46.47
C SER A 59 -18.45 -20.21 -47.76
N TRP A 60 -19.45 -19.32 -47.88
CA TRP A 60 -20.30 -19.22 -49.05
C TRP A 60 -19.76 -18.23 -50.07
N PHE A 61 -19.03 -17.22 -49.63
CA PHE A 61 -18.43 -16.18 -50.47
C PHE A 61 -16.92 -16.10 -50.19
N PRO A 62 -16.10 -15.78 -51.24
CA PRO A 62 -14.67 -15.65 -51.10
C PRO A 62 -14.27 -14.70 -49.98
N GLY A 63 -13.58 -15.27 -48.96
CA GLY A 63 -13.10 -14.51 -47.83
C GLY A 63 -14.12 -14.26 -46.70
N VAL A 64 -15.36 -14.73 -46.80
CA VAL A 64 -16.34 -14.68 -45.70
C VAL A 64 -16.44 -16.07 -45.07
N VAL A 65 -16.13 -16.17 -43.81
CA VAL A 65 -16.10 -17.45 -43.07
C VAL A 65 -16.98 -17.34 -41.83
N THR A 66 -17.85 -18.32 -41.66
CA THR A 66 -18.64 -18.54 -40.44
C THR A 66 -18.10 -19.77 -39.74
N VAL A 67 -17.81 -19.66 -38.44
CA VAL A 67 -17.20 -20.72 -37.63
C VAL A 67 -18.02 -20.90 -36.36
N GLU A 68 -18.45 -22.13 -36.08
CA GLU A 68 -19.11 -22.51 -34.83
C GLU A 68 -18.08 -23.06 -33.84
N GLN A 69 -18.11 -22.55 -32.61
CA GLN A 69 -17.23 -22.98 -31.50
C GLN A 69 -15.73 -22.95 -31.88
N LEU A 70 -15.24 -21.77 -32.23
CA LEU A 70 -13.82 -21.55 -32.51
C LEU A 70 -13.02 -21.65 -31.22
N THR A 71 -11.98 -22.48 -31.22
CA THR A 71 -11.00 -22.55 -30.12
C THR A 71 -9.59 -22.38 -30.68
N ILE A 72 -8.82 -21.53 -30.02
CA ILE A 72 -7.42 -21.29 -30.33
C ILE A 72 -6.61 -21.44 -29.05
N ARG A 73 -5.66 -22.35 -29.04
CA ARG A 73 -4.72 -22.48 -27.92
C ARG A 73 -3.30 -22.33 -28.39
N GLY A 74 -2.48 -21.80 -27.53
CA GLY A 74 -1.10 -21.61 -27.87
C GLY A 74 -0.18 -21.52 -26.67
N GLN A 75 1.10 -21.76 -26.92
CA GLN A 75 2.12 -21.58 -25.90
C GLN A 75 3.41 -21.00 -26.45
N SER A 76 4.06 -20.26 -25.58
CA SER A 76 5.41 -19.74 -25.78
C SER A 76 6.34 -20.28 -24.71
N ARG A 77 7.60 -19.84 -24.69
CA ARG A 77 8.54 -20.21 -23.62
C ARG A 77 8.04 -19.86 -22.21
N ARG A 78 7.24 -18.77 -22.07
CA ARG A 78 6.89 -18.21 -20.75
C ARG A 78 5.42 -18.28 -20.41
N ILE A 79 4.54 -18.37 -21.42
CA ILE A 79 3.10 -18.29 -21.25
C ILE A 79 2.38 -19.36 -22.04
N GLN A 80 1.23 -19.77 -21.52
CA GLN A 80 0.20 -20.56 -22.20
C GLN A 80 -1.07 -19.71 -22.25
N TRP A 81 -1.82 -19.83 -23.33
CA TRP A 81 -3.05 -19.08 -23.53
C TRP A 81 -4.08 -19.90 -24.31
N TYR A 82 -5.33 -19.54 -24.12
CA TYR A 82 -6.50 -20.14 -24.75
C TYR A 82 -7.51 -19.04 -25.06
N LEU A 83 -8.15 -19.16 -26.21
CA LEU A 83 -9.25 -18.32 -26.64
C LEU A 83 -10.35 -19.23 -27.19
N ALA A 84 -11.57 -19.09 -26.67
CA ALA A 84 -12.76 -19.66 -27.27
C ALA A 84 -13.74 -18.56 -27.62
N ALA A 85 -14.47 -18.71 -28.70
CA ALA A 85 -15.54 -17.84 -29.12
C ALA A 85 -16.61 -18.67 -29.84
N ASP A 86 -17.88 -18.33 -29.58
CA ASP A 86 -19.01 -18.95 -30.21
C ASP A 86 -19.39 -18.16 -31.47
N ASP A 87 -19.98 -18.79 -32.46
CA ASP A 87 -20.57 -18.19 -33.68
C ASP A 87 -19.75 -17.03 -34.28
N VAL A 88 -18.55 -17.36 -34.75
CA VAL A 88 -17.63 -16.37 -35.31
C VAL A 88 -17.92 -16.12 -36.79
N HIS A 89 -18.21 -14.86 -37.15
CA HIS A 89 -18.32 -14.39 -38.53
C HIS A 89 -17.12 -13.52 -38.89
N ALA A 90 -16.32 -13.90 -39.87
CA ALA A 90 -15.10 -13.16 -40.20
C ALA A 90 -14.95 -12.88 -41.68
N ARG A 91 -14.46 -11.69 -42.04
CA ARG A 91 -14.02 -11.31 -43.39
C ARG A 91 -12.50 -11.33 -43.49
N ILE A 92 -11.98 -12.23 -44.32
CA ILE A 92 -10.54 -12.44 -44.51
C ILE A 92 -10.16 -12.04 -45.94
N SER A 93 -9.17 -11.18 -46.11
CA SER A 93 -8.65 -10.84 -47.44
C SER A 93 -7.73 -11.94 -47.95
N LEU A 94 -8.23 -12.78 -48.88
CA LEU A 94 -7.45 -13.89 -49.46
C LEU A 94 -6.22 -13.39 -50.25
N VAL A 95 -6.34 -12.26 -50.96
CA VAL A 95 -5.21 -11.66 -51.68
C VAL A 95 -4.08 -11.25 -50.76
N ARG A 96 -4.40 -10.63 -49.61
CA ARG A 96 -3.40 -10.24 -48.60
C ARG A 96 -2.80 -11.45 -47.89
N LEU A 97 -3.58 -12.52 -47.71
CA LEU A 97 -3.12 -13.77 -47.12
C LEU A 97 -2.00 -14.41 -47.97
N ALA A 98 -2.16 -14.40 -49.31
CA ALA A 98 -1.12 -14.86 -50.25
C ALA A 98 0.20 -14.05 -50.09
N LEU A 99 0.13 -12.79 -49.66
CA LEU A 99 1.25 -11.91 -49.41
C LEU A 99 1.81 -12.01 -47.98
N LYS A 100 1.45 -13.05 -47.21
CA LYS A 100 1.80 -13.25 -45.78
C LYS A 100 1.25 -12.16 -44.85
N ARG A 101 0.12 -11.57 -45.20
CA ARG A 101 -0.61 -10.58 -44.42
C ARG A 101 -1.98 -11.13 -44.10
N VAL A 102 -2.20 -11.54 -42.84
CA VAL A 102 -3.55 -11.90 -42.37
C VAL A 102 -4.30 -10.59 -42.17
N HIS A 103 -5.30 -10.33 -42.97
CA HIS A 103 -6.13 -9.15 -42.86
C HIS A 103 -7.58 -9.57 -42.66
N LEU A 104 -8.05 -9.43 -41.42
CA LEU A 104 -9.46 -9.54 -41.08
C LEU A 104 -10.04 -8.14 -41.15
N GLY A 105 -10.97 -7.92 -42.09
CA GLY A 105 -11.66 -6.65 -42.23
C GLY A 105 -12.65 -6.43 -41.08
N SER A 106 -13.45 -7.47 -40.79
CA SER A 106 -14.32 -7.54 -39.61
C SER A 106 -14.31 -8.96 -39.06
N ALA A 107 -14.52 -9.10 -37.77
CA ALA A 107 -14.81 -10.35 -37.10
C ALA A 107 -15.84 -10.08 -36.00
N GLU A 108 -16.97 -10.77 -36.08
CA GLU A 108 -18.05 -10.70 -35.09
C GLU A 108 -18.13 -12.04 -34.40
N ALA A 109 -18.39 -12.06 -33.09
CA ALA A 109 -18.53 -13.29 -32.31
C ALA A 109 -19.56 -13.13 -31.19
N SER A 110 -20.19 -14.23 -30.81
CA SER A 110 -21.05 -14.30 -29.63
C SER A 110 -20.27 -14.96 -28.48
N GLY A 111 -19.94 -14.15 -27.46
CA GLY A 111 -19.20 -14.62 -26.29
C GLY A 111 -17.70 -14.83 -26.53
N ILE A 112 -16.95 -14.69 -25.47
CA ILE A 112 -15.50 -14.90 -25.45
C ILE A 112 -15.04 -15.53 -24.12
N ASP A 113 -14.17 -16.55 -24.20
CA ASP A 113 -13.45 -17.09 -23.06
C ASP A 113 -11.95 -17.02 -23.35
N PHE A 114 -11.26 -16.09 -22.69
CA PHE A 114 -9.82 -15.90 -22.81
C PHE A 114 -9.11 -16.30 -21.53
N ARG A 115 -8.13 -17.20 -21.64
CA ARG A 115 -7.33 -17.68 -20.51
C ARG A 115 -5.85 -17.50 -20.80
N LEU A 116 -5.13 -16.95 -19.82
CA LEU A 116 -3.69 -16.69 -19.89
C LEU A 116 -3.01 -17.10 -18.59
N ARG A 117 -1.93 -17.88 -18.68
CA ARG A 117 -1.12 -18.23 -17.51
C ARG A 117 0.37 -18.28 -17.81
N ARG A 118 1.17 -18.12 -16.78
CA ARG A 118 2.63 -18.30 -16.88
C ARG A 118 2.96 -19.80 -16.79
N ARG A 119 4.05 -20.19 -17.47
CA ARG A 119 4.67 -21.50 -17.26
C ARG A 119 5.56 -21.43 -16.02
N LEU A 120 5.72 -22.55 -15.32
CA LEU A 120 6.60 -22.67 -14.16
C LEU A 120 8.07 -22.44 -14.57
N ASP A 121 8.89 -22.04 -13.64
CA ASP A 121 10.32 -21.95 -13.87
C ASP A 121 10.92 -23.39 -13.89
N PRO A 122 11.95 -23.68 -14.72
CA PRO A 122 12.58 -24.98 -14.73
C PRO A 122 13.21 -25.27 -13.36
N PRO A 123 13.30 -26.55 -12.94
CA PRO A 123 14.03 -26.92 -11.74
C PRO A 123 15.48 -26.44 -11.84
N VAL A 124 16.03 -25.99 -10.75
CA VAL A 124 17.45 -25.59 -10.67
C VAL A 124 18.29 -26.83 -10.87
N LYS A 125 19.36 -26.75 -11.67
CA LYS A 125 20.23 -27.87 -12.02
C LYS A 125 20.73 -28.63 -10.79
N GLU A 126 20.86 -29.96 -10.93
CA GLU A 126 21.36 -30.89 -9.94
C GLU A 126 22.58 -30.38 -9.18
N GLY A 127 22.47 -30.38 -7.86
CA GLY A 127 23.53 -29.96 -6.92
C GLY A 127 23.08 -28.97 -5.87
N ALA A 128 21.96 -28.27 -6.07
CA ALA A 128 21.27 -27.56 -5.01
C ALA A 128 19.94 -28.28 -4.78
N GLU A 129 19.66 -28.73 -3.58
CA GLU A 129 18.36 -29.22 -3.14
C GLU A 129 17.33 -28.07 -3.23
N GLY A 130 16.91 -27.76 -4.44
CA GLY A 130 15.98 -26.67 -4.74
C GLY A 130 14.72 -27.25 -5.35
N VAL A 131 13.67 -27.35 -4.55
CA VAL A 131 12.30 -27.41 -5.04
C VAL A 131 12.13 -26.34 -6.14
N PRO A 132 11.52 -26.64 -7.30
CA PRO A 132 11.24 -25.64 -8.33
C PRO A 132 10.63 -24.42 -7.66
N LYS A 133 11.13 -23.24 -7.95
CA LYS A 133 10.62 -22.01 -7.33
C LYS A 133 9.17 -21.85 -7.75
N GLU A 134 8.26 -22.34 -6.91
CA GLU A 134 6.83 -22.22 -7.13
C GLU A 134 6.48 -20.75 -7.33
N ILE A 135 5.75 -20.49 -8.39
CA ILE A 135 5.17 -19.15 -8.57
C ILE A 135 4.03 -19.06 -7.55
N ARG A 136 4.18 -18.20 -6.56
CA ARG A 136 3.16 -17.97 -5.53
C ARG A 136 1.79 -17.76 -6.19
N GLY A 137 0.79 -18.59 -5.79
CA GLY A 137 -0.56 -18.54 -6.33
C GLY A 137 -0.73 -19.29 -7.67
N SER A 138 0.25 -20.11 -8.08
CA SER A 138 0.13 -20.92 -9.31
C SER A 138 -0.98 -21.96 -9.24
N GLU A 139 -1.40 -22.37 -8.06
CA GLU A 139 -2.54 -23.24 -7.78
C GLU A 139 -3.87 -22.62 -8.22
N HIS A 140 -3.95 -21.29 -8.29
CA HIS A 140 -5.13 -20.55 -8.75
C HIS A 140 -5.12 -20.22 -10.25
N PHE A 141 -4.08 -20.65 -10.99
CA PHE A 141 -4.00 -20.40 -12.43
C PHE A 141 -5.14 -21.07 -13.19
N PRO A 142 -5.66 -20.46 -14.27
CA PRO A 142 -6.73 -21.07 -15.06
C PRO A 142 -6.23 -22.34 -15.72
N GLU A 143 -7.07 -23.38 -15.71
CA GLU A 143 -6.85 -24.54 -16.55
C GLU A 143 -6.98 -24.18 -18.03
N ILE A 144 -6.06 -24.66 -18.83
CA ILE A 144 -6.09 -24.48 -20.29
C ILE A 144 -6.24 -25.85 -20.94
N PRO A 145 -7.33 -26.08 -21.68
CA PRO A 145 -7.58 -27.35 -22.34
C PRO A 145 -6.39 -27.80 -23.22
N GLY A 146 -5.94 -29.05 -23.02
CA GLY A 146 -4.83 -29.64 -23.76
C GLY A 146 -3.43 -29.23 -23.34
N PHE A 147 -3.31 -28.57 -22.16
CA PHE A 147 -2.03 -28.43 -21.45
C PHE A 147 -2.16 -29.02 -20.05
N SER A 148 -1.04 -29.48 -19.49
CA SER A 148 -0.97 -30.00 -18.13
C SER A 148 -1.40 -28.97 -17.08
N ASN A 149 -1.97 -29.47 -15.97
CA ASN A 149 -2.27 -28.69 -14.79
C ASN A 149 -1.67 -29.40 -13.56
N PRO A 150 -0.72 -28.79 -12.85
CA PRO A 150 -0.13 -27.44 -13.03
C PRO A 150 0.61 -27.27 -14.38
N PRO A 151 0.91 -26.00 -14.77
CA PRO A 151 1.61 -25.73 -16.03
C PRO A 151 2.99 -26.40 -16.08
N ASP A 152 3.34 -27.00 -17.22
CA ASP A 152 4.68 -27.55 -17.43
C ASP A 152 5.77 -26.50 -17.20
N PRO A 153 6.94 -26.90 -16.68
CA PRO A 153 8.10 -26.03 -16.59
C PRO A 153 8.51 -25.44 -17.94
N LYS A 154 9.16 -24.29 -17.94
CA LYS A 154 9.74 -23.70 -19.15
C LYS A 154 10.77 -24.67 -19.75
N PRO A 155 10.64 -25.09 -21.00
CA PRO A 155 11.64 -25.93 -21.62
C PRO A 155 12.96 -25.17 -21.75
N GLU A 156 14.06 -25.76 -21.33
CA GLU A 156 15.38 -25.14 -21.43
C GLU A 156 15.78 -24.92 -22.89
N ASP A 157 15.51 -25.87 -23.80
CA ASP A 157 16.03 -25.90 -25.16
C ASP A 157 15.01 -25.92 -26.30
N LEU A 158 13.70 -25.99 -26.04
CA LEU A 158 12.67 -26.12 -27.08
C LEU A 158 12.52 -24.92 -28.02
N TYR A 159 13.15 -23.80 -27.72
CA TYR A 159 13.04 -22.59 -28.55
C TYR A 159 14.39 -21.89 -28.74
N PRO A 160 15.26 -22.41 -29.64
CA PRO A 160 16.51 -21.72 -29.96
C PRO A 160 16.23 -20.27 -30.33
N ARG A 161 17.14 -19.36 -29.90
CA ARG A 161 17.07 -17.94 -30.27
C ARG A 161 17.04 -17.82 -31.78
N LYS A 162 15.87 -17.69 -32.37
CA LYS A 162 15.75 -17.51 -33.83
C LYS A 162 16.15 -16.08 -34.19
N LYS A 163 16.99 -15.94 -35.22
CA LYS A 163 17.34 -14.68 -35.87
C LYS A 163 16.08 -13.89 -36.26
N LYS A 164 16.17 -12.55 -36.35
CA LYS A 164 15.07 -11.69 -36.84
C LYS A 164 14.54 -12.24 -38.15
N LEU A 165 13.22 -12.30 -38.27
CA LEU A 165 12.58 -12.71 -39.54
C LEU A 165 12.85 -11.62 -40.58
N LYS A 166 13.36 -11.96 -41.75
CA LYS A 166 13.57 -11.01 -42.86
C LYS A 166 12.26 -10.36 -43.33
N LYS A 167 11.12 -11.09 -43.28
CA LYS A 167 9.76 -10.59 -43.58
C LYS A 167 8.80 -11.21 -42.56
N PRO A 168 8.45 -10.52 -41.47
CA PRO A 168 7.49 -11.02 -40.48
C PRO A 168 6.06 -11.03 -41.06
N TRP A 169 5.24 -11.99 -40.60
CA TRP A 169 3.82 -11.95 -40.82
C TRP A 169 3.19 -10.73 -40.14
N VAL A 170 2.27 -10.10 -40.81
CA VAL A 170 1.46 -9.01 -40.25
C VAL A 170 0.03 -9.49 -40.11
N ILE A 171 -0.51 -9.43 -38.90
CA ILE A 171 -1.91 -9.70 -38.60
C ILE A 171 -2.56 -8.35 -38.37
N HIS A 172 -3.51 -8.02 -39.22
CA HIS A 172 -4.28 -6.79 -39.12
C HIS A 172 -5.75 -7.15 -38.87
N LEU A 173 -6.23 -6.76 -37.68
CA LEU A 173 -7.62 -6.87 -37.29
C LEU A 173 -8.25 -5.49 -37.46
N GLY A 174 -9.07 -5.33 -38.50
CA GLY A 174 -9.70 -4.04 -38.87
C GLY A 174 -10.84 -3.66 -37.92
N GLY A 175 -11.64 -4.64 -37.53
CA GLY A 175 -12.69 -4.55 -36.53
C GLY A 175 -12.94 -5.92 -35.93
N ILE A 176 -13.03 -5.97 -34.63
CA ILE A 176 -13.51 -7.12 -33.87
C ILE A 176 -14.69 -6.61 -33.04
N ASP A 177 -15.79 -7.31 -33.08
CA ASP A 177 -16.99 -7.00 -32.31
C ASP A 177 -17.47 -8.33 -31.67
N VAL A 178 -17.48 -8.37 -30.35
CA VAL A 178 -17.93 -9.53 -29.56
C VAL A 178 -19.05 -9.07 -28.67
N ASP A 179 -20.17 -9.75 -28.68
CA ASP A 179 -21.33 -9.48 -27.84
C ASP A 179 -21.70 -10.73 -27.05
N GLY A 180 -22.11 -10.58 -25.78
CA GLY A 180 -22.55 -11.67 -24.93
C GLY A 180 -21.59 -11.96 -23.77
N PRO A 181 -21.50 -13.23 -23.32
CA PRO A 181 -20.68 -13.59 -22.16
C PRO A 181 -19.18 -13.32 -22.39
N VAL A 182 -18.60 -12.52 -21.52
CA VAL A 182 -17.16 -12.22 -21.50
C VAL A 182 -16.52 -12.90 -20.30
N ARG A 183 -15.58 -13.81 -20.54
CA ARG A 183 -14.79 -14.49 -19.50
C ARG A 183 -13.32 -14.27 -19.80
N VAL A 184 -12.61 -13.67 -18.84
CA VAL A 184 -11.17 -13.43 -18.95
C VAL A 184 -10.49 -13.97 -17.69
N ALA A 185 -9.56 -14.90 -17.83
CA ALA A 185 -8.76 -15.41 -16.74
C ALA A 185 -7.27 -15.19 -17.02
N ALA A 186 -6.60 -14.42 -16.18
CA ALA A 186 -5.18 -14.08 -16.34
C ALA A 186 -4.41 -14.30 -15.04
N GLY A 187 -3.59 -15.36 -15.01
CA GLY A 187 -2.88 -15.77 -13.80
C GLY A 187 -3.85 -16.08 -12.66
N ARG A 188 -3.82 -15.28 -11.60
CA ARG A 188 -4.65 -15.41 -10.39
C ARG A 188 -6.02 -14.72 -10.49
N MET A 189 -6.23 -13.92 -11.54
CA MET A 189 -7.43 -13.09 -11.70
C MET A 189 -8.40 -13.73 -12.69
N ARG A 190 -9.69 -13.68 -12.40
CA ARG A 190 -10.78 -14.09 -13.28
C ARG A 190 -11.86 -13.01 -13.29
N LEU A 191 -12.22 -12.56 -14.48
CA LEU A 191 -13.28 -11.60 -14.73
C LEU A 191 -14.36 -12.30 -15.57
N ALA A 192 -15.60 -12.23 -15.14
CA ALA A 192 -16.75 -12.76 -15.87
C ALA A 192 -17.89 -11.74 -15.82
N GLY A 193 -18.68 -11.65 -16.88
CA GLY A 193 -19.85 -10.79 -16.97
C GLY A 193 -20.43 -10.80 -18.38
N ASP A 194 -21.49 -10.05 -18.61
CA ASP A 194 -22.08 -9.84 -19.92
C ASP A 194 -21.57 -8.53 -20.52
N GLY A 195 -21.23 -8.53 -21.80
CA GLY A 195 -20.67 -7.30 -22.34
C GLY A 195 -20.38 -7.31 -23.84
N VAL A 196 -19.91 -6.16 -24.27
CA VAL A 196 -19.48 -5.92 -25.64
C VAL A 196 -18.00 -5.58 -25.66
N VAL A 197 -17.24 -6.30 -26.47
CA VAL A 197 -15.82 -6.02 -26.72
C VAL A 197 -15.66 -5.65 -28.18
N SER A 198 -15.14 -4.45 -28.45
CA SER A 198 -14.83 -4.08 -29.83
C SER A 198 -13.41 -3.53 -29.94
N GLY A 199 -12.80 -3.72 -31.12
CA GLY A 199 -11.44 -3.27 -31.28
C GLY A 199 -10.85 -3.38 -32.65
N ALA A 200 -9.71 -2.70 -32.84
CA ALA A 200 -8.89 -2.80 -34.02
C ALA A 200 -7.41 -2.80 -33.63
N MET A 201 -6.67 -3.81 -34.12
CA MET A 201 -5.25 -3.95 -33.75
C MET A 201 -4.39 -4.40 -34.94
N THR A 202 -3.12 -4.11 -34.85
CA THR A 202 -2.09 -4.60 -35.77
C THR A 202 -1.00 -5.32 -35.00
N TYR A 203 -0.76 -6.58 -35.32
CA TYR A 203 0.30 -7.38 -34.75
C TYR A 203 1.34 -7.72 -35.82
N ARG A 204 2.53 -7.16 -35.71
CA ARG A 204 3.70 -7.58 -36.49
C ARG A 204 4.43 -8.69 -35.73
N LEU A 205 4.40 -9.90 -36.27
CA LEU A 205 4.87 -11.09 -35.57
C LEU A 205 6.33 -10.94 -35.10
N ARG A 206 6.56 -11.03 -33.79
CA ARG A 206 7.85 -10.85 -33.09
C ARG A 206 8.43 -9.43 -33.13
N ASP A 207 7.68 -8.48 -33.55
CA ASP A 207 8.08 -7.07 -33.64
C ASP A 207 7.21 -6.22 -32.71
N THR A 208 6.06 -5.77 -33.16
CA THR A 208 5.24 -4.82 -32.43
C THR A 208 3.76 -5.20 -32.42
N ILE A 209 3.08 -4.72 -31.38
CA ILE A 209 1.62 -4.71 -31.26
C ILE A 209 1.17 -3.25 -31.17
N GLU A 210 0.14 -2.91 -31.90
CA GLU A 210 -0.52 -1.60 -31.87
C GLU A 210 -2.03 -1.82 -31.72
N VAL A 211 -2.64 -1.20 -30.69
CA VAL A 211 -4.10 -1.20 -30.52
C VAL A 211 -4.61 0.19 -30.87
N ARG A 212 -5.24 0.29 -32.03
CA ARG A 212 -5.74 1.57 -32.54
C ARG A 212 -7.04 2.00 -31.88
N ARG A 213 -7.88 1.03 -31.52
CA ARG A 213 -9.14 1.20 -30.80
C ARG A 213 -9.41 -0.08 -30.01
N GLY A 214 -9.77 0.06 -28.77
CA GLY A 214 -10.26 -1.01 -27.92
C GLY A 214 -11.37 -0.47 -27.04
N ASN A 215 -12.56 -1.04 -27.14
CA ASN A 215 -13.68 -0.72 -26.26
C ASN A 215 -14.10 -2.01 -25.56
N LEU A 216 -14.38 -1.89 -24.27
CA LEU A 216 -14.96 -2.95 -23.45
C LEU A 216 -16.08 -2.32 -22.63
N ARG A 217 -17.29 -2.80 -22.80
CA ARG A 217 -18.41 -2.55 -21.89
C ARG A 217 -18.79 -3.87 -21.25
N LEU A 218 -18.72 -3.93 -19.92
CA LEU A 218 -19.09 -5.10 -19.14
C LEU A 218 -20.14 -4.67 -18.12
N THR A 219 -21.15 -5.49 -17.93
CA THR A 219 -22.20 -5.28 -16.91
C THR A 219 -22.34 -6.54 -16.05
N ASN A 220 -22.81 -6.34 -14.81
CA ASN A 220 -23.00 -7.43 -13.84
C ASN A 220 -21.74 -8.30 -13.67
N GLY A 221 -20.57 -7.66 -13.76
CA GLY A 221 -19.29 -8.34 -13.74
C GLY A 221 -18.94 -8.86 -12.35
N GLN A 222 -18.17 -9.95 -12.34
CA GLN A 222 -17.57 -10.52 -11.15
C GLN A 222 -16.07 -10.64 -11.35
N LEU A 223 -15.29 -10.14 -10.39
CA LEU A 223 -13.84 -10.29 -10.34
C LEU A 223 -13.46 -11.20 -9.18
N THR A 224 -12.78 -12.31 -9.47
CA THR A 224 -12.19 -13.16 -8.44
C THR A 224 -10.66 -13.10 -8.51
N ILE A 225 -10.01 -13.09 -7.36
CA ILE A 225 -8.56 -13.15 -7.19
C ILE A 225 -8.27 -14.29 -6.22
N ASP A 226 -7.37 -15.19 -6.60
CA ASP A 226 -7.05 -16.39 -5.81
C ASP A 226 -8.29 -17.24 -5.44
N SER A 227 -9.25 -17.30 -6.36
CA SER A 227 -10.55 -17.96 -6.18
C SER A 227 -11.49 -17.33 -5.15
N GLU A 228 -11.11 -16.20 -4.54
CA GLU A 228 -11.98 -15.39 -3.68
C GLU A 228 -12.69 -14.30 -4.49
N LEU A 229 -13.94 -14.02 -4.16
CA LEU A 229 -14.71 -12.94 -4.77
C LEU A 229 -14.14 -11.59 -4.31
N ALA A 230 -13.44 -10.90 -5.21
CA ALA A 230 -12.85 -9.59 -4.94
C ALA A 230 -13.82 -8.44 -5.23
N SER A 231 -14.66 -8.59 -6.27
CA SER A 231 -15.67 -7.58 -6.63
C SER A 231 -16.87 -8.23 -7.29
N ASP A 232 -18.05 -7.72 -7.01
CA ASP A 232 -19.30 -8.04 -7.69
C ASP A 232 -19.99 -6.76 -8.18
N ASP A 233 -21.05 -6.95 -8.97
CA ASP A 233 -21.78 -5.83 -9.61
C ASP A 233 -20.82 -4.88 -10.36
N LEU A 234 -19.75 -5.47 -10.96
CA LEU A 234 -18.72 -4.72 -11.63
C LEU A 234 -19.22 -4.25 -13.01
N ASN A 235 -19.24 -2.95 -13.19
CA ASN A 235 -19.58 -2.30 -14.45
C ASN A 235 -18.33 -1.62 -14.99
N LEU A 236 -17.93 -1.97 -16.20
CA LEU A 236 -16.77 -1.40 -16.89
C LEU A 236 -17.22 -0.73 -18.18
N ASP A 237 -16.77 0.48 -18.43
CA ASP A 237 -16.86 1.15 -19.73
C ASP A 237 -15.47 1.70 -20.07
N VAL A 238 -14.79 1.00 -20.93
CA VAL A 238 -13.39 1.29 -21.30
C VAL A 238 -13.32 1.62 -22.76
N SER A 239 -12.79 2.79 -23.09
CA SER A 239 -12.42 3.17 -24.43
C SER A 239 -10.93 3.52 -24.47
N SER A 240 -10.14 2.77 -25.20
CA SER A 240 -8.69 2.87 -25.14
C SER A 240 -8.00 2.72 -26.48
N ARG A 241 -6.83 3.31 -26.59
CA ARG A 241 -5.83 3.07 -27.63
C ARG A 241 -4.48 2.91 -26.98
N PHE A 242 -3.62 2.08 -27.58
CA PHE A 242 -2.26 1.91 -27.11
C PHE A 242 -1.30 2.20 -28.26
N ARG A 243 -0.30 3.02 -28.00
CA ARG A 243 0.81 3.21 -28.95
C ARG A 243 1.51 1.87 -29.20
N SER A 244 2.18 1.78 -30.35
CA SER A 244 2.95 0.58 -30.70
C SER A 244 3.97 0.23 -29.61
N PHE A 245 3.93 -1.00 -29.14
CA PHE A 245 4.85 -1.54 -28.14
C PHE A 245 5.46 -2.86 -28.60
N PRO A 246 6.64 -3.24 -28.11
CA PRO A 246 7.31 -4.49 -28.49
C PRO A 246 6.46 -5.72 -28.17
N ALA A 247 6.22 -6.58 -29.14
CA ALA A 247 5.49 -7.84 -28.95
C ALA A 247 6.23 -8.86 -28.08
N LYS A 248 7.52 -8.62 -27.82
CA LYS A 248 8.36 -9.49 -27.01
C LYS A 248 9.10 -8.68 -25.94
N GLY A 249 8.87 -9.06 -24.70
CA GLY A 249 9.59 -8.47 -23.56
C GLY A 249 9.04 -7.11 -23.09
N ALA A 250 7.95 -6.61 -23.66
CA ALA A 250 7.25 -5.46 -23.13
C ALA A 250 6.81 -5.77 -21.70
N LYS A 251 7.14 -4.88 -20.76
CA LYS A 251 6.65 -4.91 -19.39
C LYS A 251 5.34 -4.13 -19.31
N LEU A 252 4.45 -4.50 -18.40
CA LEU A 252 3.18 -3.80 -18.21
C LEU A 252 3.32 -2.28 -18.10
N PRO A 253 4.29 -1.72 -17.35
CA PRO A 253 4.52 -0.28 -17.32
C PRO A 253 4.79 0.35 -18.71
N GLN A 254 5.52 -0.34 -19.59
CA GLN A 254 5.81 0.15 -20.94
C GLN A 254 4.56 0.18 -21.84
N ILE A 255 3.65 -0.79 -21.65
CA ILE A 255 2.37 -0.83 -22.37
C ILE A 255 1.48 0.30 -21.89
N LEU A 256 1.39 0.46 -20.57
CA LEU A 256 0.57 1.50 -19.93
C LEU A 256 1.07 2.92 -20.24
N ALA A 257 2.38 3.11 -20.42
CA ALA A 257 2.94 4.41 -20.83
C ALA A 257 2.42 4.90 -22.20
N GLY A 258 1.93 3.99 -23.05
CA GLY A 258 1.33 4.33 -24.34
C GLY A 258 -0.20 4.33 -24.34
N ALA A 259 -0.84 4.14 -23.19
CA ALA A 259 -2.29 4.08 -23.07
C ALA A 259 -2.94 5.47 -23.13
N SER A 260 -3.99 5.62 -23.91
CA SER A 260 -4.81 6.83 -23.95
C SER A 260 -6.28 6.44 -24.09
N GLY A 261 -7.19 7.16 -23.41
CA GLY A 261 -8.61 6.85 -23.44
C GLY A 261 -9.34 7.18 -22.15
N SER A 262 -10.56 6.64 -22.02
CA SER A 262 -11.39 6.74 -20.82
C SER A 262 -11.66 5.37 -20.24
N PHE A 263 -11.71 5.30 -18.91
CA PHE A 263 -11.97 4.08 -18.15
C PHE A 263 -12.96 4.43 -17.06
N ALA A 264 -14.18 3.95 -17.15
CA ALA A 264 -15.16 4.04 -16.08
C ALA A 264 -15.31 2.65 -15.45
N ILE A 265 -15.20 2.61 -14.13
CA ILE A 265 -15.23 1.38 -13.33
C ILE A 265 -16.14 1.64 -12.13
N ALA A 266 -17.24 0.92 -12.03
CA ALA A 266 -18.12 0.96 -10.86
C ALA A 266 -18.41 -0.46 -10.37
N GLY A 267 -18.50 -0.66 -9.04
CA GLY A 267 -18.79 -1.98 -8.49
C GLY A 267 -18.55 -2.06 -6.98
N ASN A 268 -18.84 -3.22 -6.40
CA ASN A 268 -18.61 -3.46 -4.98
C ASN A 268 -17.32 -4.24 -4.77
N ILE A 269 -16.45 -3.75 -3.92
CA ILE A 269 -15.23 -4.43 -3.48
C ILE A 269 -15.55 -5.24 -2.22
N ARG A 270 -15.38 -6.57 -2.30
CA ARG A 270 -15.79 -7.53 -1.26
C ARG A 270 -14.63 -8.09 -0.45
N SER A 271 -13.45 -8.22 -1.04
CA SER A 271 -12.31 -8.85 -0.38
C SER A 271 -11.45 -7.85 0.38
N LYS A 272 -11.20 -8.13 1.66
CA LYS A 272 -10.20 -7.43 2.48
C LYS A 272 -8.76 -7.69 2.00
N ALA A 273 -8.55 -8.75 1.24
CA ALA A 273 -7.27 -9.09 0.60
C ALA A 273 -7.00 -8.26 -0.67
N SER A 274 -7.90 -7.34 -1.05
CA SER A 274 -7.60 -6.32 -2.05
C SER A 274 -6.31 -5.62 -1.62
N VAL A 275 -5.34 -5.64 -2.50
CA VAL A 275 -3.96 -5.17 -2.31
C VAL A 275 -3.94 -3.90 -1.47
N PRO A 276 -3.31 -3.89 -0.28
CA PRO A 276 -3.20 -2.67 0.49
C PRO A 276 -2.48 -1.62 -0.36
N ILE A 277 -3.13 -0.48 -0.54
CA ILE A 277 -2.55 0.65 -1.28
C ILE A 277 -1.76 1.46 -0.27
N GLU A 278 -0.48 1.65 -0.49
CA GLU A 278 0.29 2.63 0.28
C GLU A 278 0.16 4.00 -0.38
N LEU A 279 -0.49 4.93 0.28
CA LEU A 279 -0.53 6.35 -0.15
C LEU A 279 0.89 6.94 -0.10
N VAL A 280 1.56 6.74 1.01
CA VAL A 280 2.99 7.01 1.21
C VAL A 280 3.60 5.80 1.93
N PRO A 281 4.94 5.64 1.94
CA PRO A 281 5.59 4.60 2.72
C PRO A 281 5.16 4.64 4.19
N GLY A 282 4.72 3.50 4.72
CA GLY A 282 4.28 3.39 6.10
C GLY A 282 2.82 3.77 6.37
N LEU A 283 2.04 4.11 5.31
CA LEU A 283 0.61 4.42 5.41
C LEU A 283 -0.22 3.48 4.53
N PRO A 284 -0.37 2.20 4.89
CA PRO A 284 -1.21 1.26 4.16
C PRO A 284 -2.69 1.54 4.42
N ILE A 285 -3.49 1.56 3.34
CA ILE A 285 -4.95 1.63 3.40
C ILE A 285 -5.58 0.38 2.82
N SER A 286 -6.70 -0.04 3.35
CA SER A 286 -7.50 -1.17 2.86
C SER A 286 -8.97 -1.00 3.24
N GLY A 287 -9.85 -1.73 2.55
CA GLY A 287 -11.27 -1.69 2.91
C GLY A 287 -12.16 -2.39 1.89
N THR A 288 -13.44 -2.48 2.23
CA THR A 288 -14.53 -2.98 1.38
C THR A 288 -15.59 -1.91 1.23
N GLY A 289 -16.36 -1.94 0.13
CA GLY A 289 -17.37 -0.93 -0.13
C GLY A 289 -17.64 -0.73 -1.62
N ARG A 290 -18.28 0.38 -1.99
CA ARG A 290 -18.64 0.71 -3.36
C ARG A 290 -17.65 1.67 -4.00
N LEU A 291 -17.13 1.27 -5.14
CA LEU A 291 -16.18 2.01 -5.96
C LEU A 291 -16.89 2.64 -7.17
N ASP A 292 -16.57 3.88 -7.49
CA ASP A 292 -16.88 4.52 -8.77
C ASP A 292 -15.69 5.37 -9.20
N ILE A 293 -15.08 4.99 -10.31
CA ILE A 293 -13.86 5.62 -10.84
C ILE A 293 -14.06 5.96 -12.31
N THR A 294 -13.76 7.19 -12.68
CA THR A 294 -13.62 7.62 -14.05
C THR A 294 -12.21 8.13 -14.29
N LEU A 295 -11.43 7.42 -15.10
CA LEU A 295 -10.07 7.82 -15.47
C LEU A 295 -10.04 8.33 -16.90
N ARG A 296 -9.37 9.44 -17.12
CA ARG A 296 -8.95 9.89 -18.44
C ARG A 296 -7.44 9.84 -18.57
N LEU A 297 -6.97 9.21 -19.61
CA LEU A 297 -5.54 8.98 -19.82
C LEU A 297 -5.09 9.57 -21.14
N ARG A 298 -3.91 10.18 -21.13
CA ARG A 298 -3.15 10.55 -22.34
C ARG A 298 -1.71 10.08 -22.16
N ASP A 299 -1.29 9.16 -23.03
CA ASP A 299 0.06 8.59 -22.97
C ASP A 299 0.46 8.08 -21.58
N GLY A 300 -0.48 7.36 -20.94
CA GLY A 300 -0.32 6.77 -19.62
C GLY A 300 -0.42 7.73 -18.43
N VAL A 301 -0.61 9.03 -18.67
CA VAL A 301 -0.73 10.05 -17.62
C VAL A 301 -2.20 10.38 -17.38
N LEU A 302 -2.61 10.45 -16.14
CA LEU A 302 -3.95 10.89 -15.74
C LEU A 302 -4.18 12.32 -16.20
N GLN A 303 -5.35 12.56 -16.73
CA GLN A 303 -5.77 13.87 -17.26
C GLN A 303 -6.78 14.53 -16.32
N PRO A 304 -6.94 15.85 -16.41
CA PRO A 304 -8.05 16.56 -15.79
C PRO A 304 -9.40 15.88 -16.09
N ASP A 305 -10.37 16.01 -15.21
CA ASP A 305 -11.67 15.32 -15.19
C ASP A 305 -11.59 13.80 -14.89
N SER A 306 -10.45 13.28 -14.45
CA SER A 306 -10.42 11.99 -13.77
C SER A 306 -10.96 12.15 -12.35
N ALA A 307 -11.90 11.29 -11.96
CA ALA A 307 -12.56 11.33 -10.67
C ALA A 307 -12.56 9.93 -10.02
N TYR A 308 -12.50 9.92 -8.71
CA TYR A 308 -12.47 8.70 -7.90
C TYR A 308 -13.41 8.89 -6.72
N THR A 309 -14.33 7.96 -6.52
CA THR A 309 -15.10 7.88 -5.29
C THR A 309 -15.07 6.45 -4.77
N PHE A 310 -14.99 6.31 -3.47
CA PHE A 310 -15.11 5.02 -2.82
C PHE A 310 -15.82 5.23 -1.48
N ASP A 311 -17.01 4.66 -1.37
CA ASP A 311 -17.76 4.62 -0.13
C ASP A 311 -17.40 3.31 0.60
N TYR A 312 -16.56 3.42 1.63
CA TYR A 312 -16.09 2.28 2.41
C TYR A 312 -17.08 1.91 3.49
N ASP A 313 -17.63 0.70 3.43
CA ASP A 313 -18.37 0.09 4.54
C ASP A 313 -17.41 -0.31 5.68
N SER A 314 -16.21 -0.72 5.32
CA SER A 314 -15.13 -1.07 6.24
C SER A 314 -13.82 -0.51 5.69
N PHE A 315 -13.26 0.45 6.39
CA PHE A 315 -11.99 1.10 6.06
C PHE A 315 -10.96 0.85 7.15
N ARG A 316 -9.70 0.70 6.78
CA ARG A 316 -8.57 0.56 7.69
C ARG A 316 -7.38 1.34 7.17
N VAL A 317 -6.70 2.06 8.07
CA VAL A 317 -5.43 2.72 7.80
C VAL A 317 -4.45 2.48 8.95
N GLY A 318 -3.23 2.06 8.61
CA GLY A 318 -2.15 1.87 9.58
C GLY A 318 -1.40 3.18 9.84
N VAL A 319 -1.30 3.61 11.12
CA VAL A 319 -0.60 4.83 11.53
C VAL A 319 0.19 4.56 12.80
N LEU A 320 1.51 4.78 12.78
CA LEU A 320 2.41 4.67 13.94
C LEU A 320 2.26 3.36 14.75
N GLY A 321 1.90 2.27 14.08
CA GLY A 321 1.73 0.95 14.71
C GLY A 321 0.35 0.68 15.30
N LEU A 322 -0.60 1.59 15.12
CA LEU A 322 -2.03 1.39 15.33
C LEU A 322 -2.74 1.28 13.99
N THR A 323 -3.93 0.74 13.99
CA THR A 323 -4.83 0.70 12.84
C THR A 323 -6.10 1.48 13.18
N ALA A 324 -6.36 2.57 12.48
CA ALA A 324 -7.66 3.24 12.56
C ALA A 324 -8.64 2.51 11.62
N ALA A 325 -9.79 2.13 12.15
CA ALA A 325 -10.84 1.41 11.44
C ALA A 325 -12.19 2.11 11.60
N GLY A 326 -13.00 2.13 10.53
CA GLY A 326 -14.31 2.78 10.52
C GLY A 326 -14.98 2.69 9.15
N SER A 327 -16.11 3.34 8.96
CA SER A 327 -16.63 3.66 7.63
C SER A 327 -15.93 4.91 7.10
N ALA A 328 -15.73 4.98 5.78
CA ALA A 328 -15.04 6.12 5.20
C ALA A 328 -15.56 6.47 3.81
N LYS A 329 -15.37 7.72 3.44
CA LYS A 329 -15.64 8.21 2.09
C LYS A 329 -14.35 8.75 1.47
N LEU A 330 -13.94 8.13 0.37
CA LEU A 330 -12.85 8.62 -0.46
C LEU A 330 -13.44 9.44 -1.60
N ALA A 331 -12.89 10.62 -1.81
CA ALA A 331 -13.13 11.44 -2.97
C ALA A 331 -11.80 11.92 -3.53
N GLY A 332 -11.66 11.87 -4.85
CA GLY A 332 -10.46 12.35 -5.51
C GLY A 332 -10.73 12.86 -6.90
N THR A 333 -9.92 13.81 -7.34
CA THR A 333 -10.00 14.40 -8.68
C THR A 333 -8.61 14.69 -9.22
N THR A 334 -8.50 14.68 -10.54
CA THR A 334 -7.31 15.20 -11.21
C THR A 334 -7.66 16.53 -11.85
N ARG A 335 -6.86 17.56 -11.58
CA ARG A 335 -7.02 18.93 -12.11
C ARG A 335 -5.77 19.35 -12.90
N SER A 336 -5.91 20.41 -13.70
CA SER A 336 -4.76 21.01 -14.37
C SER A 336 -3.87 21.69 -13.31
N GLY A 337 -2.58 21.38 -13.33
CA GLY A 337 -1.55 22.11 -12.61
C GLY A 337 -0.71 22.95 -13.59
N ASP A 338 0.22 23.75 -13.08
CA ASP A 338 1.03 24.69 -13.87
C ASP A 338 1.89 23.95 -14.93
N ASN A 339 2.52 22.84 -14.57
CA ASN A 339 3.40 22.09 -15.47
C ASN A 339 2.84 20.70 -15.84
N GLN A 340 2.03 20.12 -14.98
CA GLN A 340 1.49 18.77 -15.14
C GLN A 340 0.19 18.62 -14.34
N PRO A 341 -0.67 17.64 -14.70
CA PRO A 341 -1.89 17.40 -13.94
C PRO A 341 -1.57 17.02 -12.49
N VAL A 342 -2.36 17.54 -11.55
CA VAL A 342 -2.27 17.23 -10.11
C VAL A 342 -3.48 16.39 -9.72
N THR A 343 -3.22 15.24 -9.12
CA THR A 343 -4.25 14.38 -8.54
C THR A 343 -4.33 14.64 -7.04
N GLU A 344 -5.52 14.97 -6.57
CA GLU A 344 -5.85 15.21 -5.17
C GLU A 344 -6.80 14.12 -4.68
N LEU A 345 -6.57 13.61 -3.49
CA LEU A 345 -7.40 12.58 -2.86
C LEU A 345 -7.64 12.94 -1.39
N THR A 346 -8.90 12.85 -0.98
CA THR A 346 -9.31 13.01 0.41
C THR A 346 -10.05 11.76 0.87
N ILE A 347 -9.77 11.29 2.08
CA ILE A 347 -10.49 10.20 2.73
C ILE A 347 -10.98 10.72 4.07
N ASP A 348 -12.29 10.79 4.25
CA ASP A 348 -12.93 11.15 5.51
C ASP A 348 -13.43 9.87 6.19
N VAL A 349 -12.86 9.53 7.33
CA VAL A 349 -13.25 8.38 8.15
C VAL A 349 -14.18 8.86 9.25
N VAL A 350 -15.32 8.21 9.38
CA VAL A 350 -16.32 8.55 10.40
C VAL A 350 -16.15 7.64 11.60
N SER A 351 -16.14 8.24 12.79
CA SER A 351 -16.03 7.54 14.08
C SER A 351 -14.94 6.45 14.09
N PRO A 352 -13.68 6.80 13.77
CA PRO A 352 -12.59 5.84 13.72
C PRO A 352 -12.35 5.20 15.09
N GLN A 353 -12.24 3.88 15.12
CA GLN A 353 -11.76 3.11 16.27
C GLN A 353 -10.31 2.73 16.03
N PHE A 354 -9.48 2.88 17.05
CA PHE A 354 -8.08 2.50 16.95
C PHE A 354 -7.88 1.08 17.50
N LEU A 355 -7.19 0.27 16.70
CA LEU A 355 -6.91 -1.13 16.98
C LEU A 355 -5.41 -1.33 17.16
N SER A 356 -5.03 -2.30 17.99
CA SER A 356 -3.66 -2.78 18.11
C SER A 356 -3.26 -3.62 16.87
N SER A 357 -1.99 -4.01 16.80
CA SER A 357 -1.48 -4.94 15.78
C SER A 357 -2.14 -6.33 15.83
N ALA A 358 -2.80 -6.67 16.93
CA ALA A 358 -3.57 -7.90 17.12
C ALA A 358 -5.08 -7.73 16.80
N ASP A 359 -5.47 -6.61 16.17
CA ASP A 359 -6.88 -6.23 15.90
C ASP A 359 -7.76 -6.04 17.16
N GLU A 360 -7.13 -5.85 18.33
CA GLU A 360 -7.85 -5.57 19.56
C GLU A 360 -8.12 -4.07 19.71
N ALA A 361 -9.34 -3.70 20.11
CA ALA A 361 -9.68 -2.30 20.36
C ALA A 361 -8.84 -1.74 21.52
N VAL A 362 -8.17 -0.61 21.27
CA VAL A 362 -7.35 0.07 22.28
C VAL A 362 -8.11 1.12 23.09
N GLY A 363 -9.43 1.23 22.91
CA GLY A 363 -10.24 2.17 23.68
C GLY A 363 -10.02 3.64 23.28
N ILE A 364 -9.52 3.89 22.09
CA ILE A 364 -9.39 5.23 21.48
C ILE A 364 -10.43 5.33 20.37
N GLU A 365 -11.29 6.34 20.44
CA GLU A 365 -12.38 6.55 19.48
C GLU A 365 -12.33 8.01 19.00
N GLY A 366 -12.15 8.20 17.70
CA GLY A 366 -12.15 9.53 17.09
C GLY A 366 -13.57 9.97 16.68
N SER A 367 -13.79 11.27 16.62
CA SER A 367 -14.97 11.85 15.96
C SER A 367 -14.86 11.73 14.45
N SER A 368 -13.69 12.00 13.91
CA SER A 368 -13.34 11.86 12.51
C SER A 368 -11.82 11.67 12.36
N LEU A 369 -11.42 11.09 11.23
CA LEU A 369 -10.02 11.07 10.79
C LEU A 369 -10.01 11.44 9.31
N ARG A 370 -9.22 12.44 8.93
CA ARG A 370 -9.06 12.87 7.54
C ARG A 370 -7.68 12.52 7.03
N LEU A 371 -7.63 11.95 5.82
CA LEU A 371 -6.41 11.78 5.07
C LEU A 371 -6.50 12.63 3.80
N HIS A 372 -5.45 13.36 3.48
CA HIS A 372 -5.33 14.14 2.27
C HIS A 372 -4.01 13.79 1.58
N ALA A 373 -4.02 13.60 0.26
CA ALA A 373 -2.83 13.28 -0.49
C ALA A 373 -2.82 13.94 -1.87
N LEU A 374 -1.62 14.31 -2.33
CA LEU A 374 -1.39 14.97 -3.62
C LEU A 374 -0.34 14.17 -4.42
N TRP A 375 -0.56 14.11 -5.73
CA TRP A 375 0.38 13.53 -6.70
C TRP A 375 0.54 14.46 -7.89
N ASP A 376 1.76 14.76 -8.26
CA ASP A 376 2.09 15.48 -9.46
C ASP A 376 2.35 14.53 -10.63
N GLY A 377 1.69 14.73 -11.76
CA GLY A 377 1.89 13.98 -12.98
C GLY A 377 1.75 12.47 -12.83
N GLN A 378 0.70 12.00 -12.18
CA GLN A 378 0.48 10.57 -11.91
C GLN A 378 0.43 9.76 -13.20
N SER A 379 1.31 8.78 -13.31
CA SER A 379 1.43 7.89 -14.47
C SER A 379 1.12 6.44 -14.09
N LEU A 380 0.29 5.77 -14.90
CA LEU A 380 0.04 4.34 -14.74
C LEU A 380 1.28 3.47 -15.00
N ALA A 381 2.25 3.99 -15.76
CA ALA A 381 3.49 3.27 -16.06
C ALA A 381 4.44 3.25 -14.87
N GLN A 382 4.42 4.31 -14.10
CA GLN A 382 5.20 4.50 -12.89
C GLN A 382 4.27 5.07 -11.84
N TRP A 383 3.65 4.17 -11.06
CA TRP A 383 2.86 4.59 -9.92
C TRP A 383 3.79 5.31 -8.95
N LYS A 384 3.73 6.62 -8.98
CA LYS A 384 4.49 7.45 -8.06
C LYS A 384 3.78 7.45 -6.71
N LYS A 385 4.54 7.50 -5.64
CA LYS A 385 4.01 7.77 -4.32
C LYS A 385 3.55 9.22 -4.26
N ALA A 386 2.66 9.53 -3.33
CA ALA A 386 2.20 10.91 -3.14
C ALA A 386 3.39 11.86 -2.95
N THR A 387 3.30 13.05 -3.50
CA THR A 387 4.26 14.14 -3.28
C THR A 387 3.99 14.86 -1.96
N PHE A 388 2.77 14.72 -1.46
CA PHE A 388 2.35 15.20 -0.15
C PHE A 388 1.26 14.26 0.38
N ALA A 389 1.28 13.97 1.68
CA ALA A 389 0.19 13.32 2.38
C ALA A 389 0.04 13.90 3.79
N GLU A 390 -1.19 14.05 4.24
CA GLU A 390 -1.51 14.54 5.57
C GLU A 390 -2.57 13.65 6.21
N ILE A 391 -2.41 13.40 7.51
CA ILE A 391 -3.41 12.76 8.36
C ILE A 391 -3.76 13.76 9.45
N GLU A 392 -5.04 14.00 9.63
CA GLU A 392 -5.56 14.87 10.67
C GLU A 392 -6.56 14.10 11.53
N LEU A 393 -6.31 14.07 12.82
CA LEU A 393 -7.20 13.58 13.87
C LEU A 393 -7.62 14.79 14.72
N PRO A 394 -8.75 15.43 14.42
CA PRO A 394 -9.15 16.65 15.14
C PRO A 394 -9.40 16.42 16.62
N SER A 395 -9.99 15.26 16.95
CA SER A 395 -10.22 14.85 18.34
C SER A 395 -10.54 13.37 18.41
N ALA A 396 -9.99 12.69 19.41
CA ALA A 396 -10.36 11.34 19.80
C ALA A 396 -10.51 11.25 21.32
N GLN A 397 -11.47 10.48 21.77
CA GLN A 397 -11.68 10.17 23.18
C GLN A 397 -10.91 8.91 23.53
N ILE A 398 -10.14 8.97 24.59
CA ILE A 398 -9.47 7.83 25.20
C ILE A 398 -10.33 7.39 26.38
N ARG A 399 -10.95 6.22 26.28
CA ARG A 399 -11.83 5.68 27.33
C ARG A 399 -11.05 5.19 28.53
N ASP A 400 -9.84 4.69 28.31
CA ASP A 400 -8.93 4.21 29.34
C ASP A 400 -7.48 4.57 29.00
N ILE A 401 -6.96 5.55 29.71
CA ILE A 401 -5.60 6.06 29.53
C ILE A 401 -4.53 5.01 29.89
N SER A 402 -4.86 3.94 30.61
CA SER A 402 -3.93 2.85 30.92
C SER A 402 -3.30 2.23 29.66
N VAL A 403 -3.99 2.32 28.52
CA VAL A 403 -3.47 1.93 27.21
C VAL A 403 -2.19 2.70 26.84
N ILE A 404 -2.18 4.01 27.09
CA ILE A 404 -0.99 4.86 26.91
C ILE A 404 0.08 4.47 27.92
N GLY A 405 -0.32 4.11 29.15
CA GLY A 405 0.60 3.66 30.19
C GLY A 405 1.46 2.45 29.78
N ARG A 406 0.96 1.59 28.88
CA ARG A 406 1.71 0.44 28.35
C ARG A 406 2.87 0.84 27.41
N LEU A 407 2.91 2.08 26.97
CA LEU A 407 3.99 2.64 26.16
C LEU A 407 5.13 3.19 27.03
N LEU A 408 4.87 3.45 28.31
CA LEU A 408 5.87 3.97 29.23
C LEU A 408 6.83 2.88 29.71
N PRO A 409 8.11 3.21 29.92
CA PRO A 409 9.08 2.27 30.45
C PRO A 409 8.71 1.79 31.87
N PRO A 410 8.62 0.49 32.09
CA PRO A 410 8.17 -0.05 33.40
C PRO A 410 9.12 0.27 34.56
N GLN A 411 10.41 0.51 34.30
CA GLN A 411 11.43 0.86 35.30
C GLN A 411 11.20 2.21 35.97
N TRP A 412 10.38 3.08 35.40
CA TRP A 412 10.05 4.36 36.02
C TRP A 412 9.21 4.19 37.29
N GLY A 413 8.59 3.03 37.45
CA GLY A 413 7.67 2.80 38.56
C GLY A 413 6.45 3.71 38.50
N PHE A 414 6.21 4.33 37.34
CA PHE A 414 5.08 5.21 37.07
C PHE A 414 4.12 4.49 36.13
N GLY A 415 2.87 4.38 36.49
CA GLY A 415 1.84 3.72 35.72
C GLY A 415 0.59 4.58 35.64
N LEU A 416 0.00 4.65 34.46
CA LEU A 416 -1.33 5.22 34.26
C LEU A 416 -2.33 4.12 34.59
N ALA A 417 -3.03 4.26 35.73
CA ALA A 417 -3.88 3.18 36.25
C ALA A 417 -5.28 3.21 35.64
N SER A 418 -5.92 4.38 35.57
CA SER A 418 -7.22 4.59 34.94
C SER A 418 -7.49 6.08 34.72
N GLY A 419 -8.44 6.39 33.86
CA GLY A 419 -8.85 7.74 33.54
C GLY A 419 -9.20 7.86 32.06
N THR A 420 -9.75 9.00 31.69
CA THR A 420 -10.11 9.32 30.33
C THR A 420 -9.25 10.47 29.81
N GLY A 421 -9.14 10.58 28.51
CA GLY A 421 -8.38 11.68 27.90
C GLY A 421 -8.88 12.02 26.52
N THR A 422 -8.33 13.09 25.97
CA THR A 422 -8.53 13.51 24.57
C THR A 422 -7.19 13.48 23.85
N LEU A 423 -7.22 13.00 22.63
CA LEU A 423 -6.07 12.96 21.73
C LEU A 423 -6.42 13.71 20.44
N SER A 424 -5.57 14.60 20.00
CA SER A 424 -5.64 15.22 18.68
C SER A 424 -4.27 15.22 18.03
N GLY A 425 -4.21 15.35 16.71
CA GLY A 425 -2.93 15.43 16.04
C GLY A 425 -3.05 15.59 14.54
N ARG A 426 -1.95 16.05 13.96
CA ARG A 426 -1.74 16.17 12.53
C ARG A 426 -0.36 15.65 12.18
N LEU A 427 -0.28 14.86 11.14
CA LEU A 427 0.98 14.33 10.62
C LEU A 427 1.00 14.55 9.11
N SER A 428 2.01 15.21 8.58
CA SER A 428 2.22 15.43 7.14
C SER A 428 3.53 14.79 6.69
N VAL A 429 3.54 14.31 5.45
CA VAL A 429 4.71 13.73 4.79
C VAL A 429 4.91 14.46 3.47
N ASP A 430 6.10 14.99 3.24
CA ASP A 430 6.45 15.74 2.03
C ASP A 430 7.02 14.85 0.91
N ALA A 431 7.41 15.49 -0.21
CA ALA A 431 7.99 14.84 -1.37
C ALA A 431 9.31 14.12 -1.07
N ASP A 432 10.08 14.61 -0.11
CA ASP A 432 11.35 14.03 0.35
C ASP A 432 11.14 12.91 1.37
N ARG A 433 9.85 12.55 1.64
CA ARG A 433 9.42 11.54 2.60
C ARG A 433 9.74 11.90 4.04
N GLN A 434 9.92 13.17 4.32
CA GLN A 434 10.09 13.63 5.68
C GLN A 434 8.70 13.84 6.30
N ALA A 435 8.51 13.22 7.45
CA ALA A 435 7.29 13.37 8.23
C ALA A 435 7.47 14.47 9.27
N SER A 436 6.45 15.32 9.41
CA SER A 436 6.37 16.34 10.45
C SER A 436 4.95 16.43 10.99
N GLY A 437 4.76 16.98 12.19
CA GLY A 437 3.42 17.06 12.74
C GLY A 437 3.35 17.56 14.17
N GLN A 438 2.15 17.45 14.73
CA GLN A 438 1.85 17.81 16.11
C GLN A 438 0.96 16.72 16.72
N LEU A 439 1.11 16.51 18.02
CA LEU A 439 0.32 15.58 18.81
C LEU A 439 0.00 16.23 20.14
N ASP A 440 -1.29 16.26 20.48
CA ASP A 440 -1.78 16.78 21.75
C ASP A 440 -2.55 15.69 22.48
N LEU A 441 -2.21 15.48 23.75
CA LEU A 441 -2.88 14.58 24.67
C LEU A 441 -3.23 15.35 25.94
N GLU A 442 -4.49 15.35 26.30
CA GLU A 442 -4.97 15.91 27.57
C GLU A 442 -5.76 14.87 28.34
N SER A 443 -5.52 14.79 29.63
CA SER A 443 -6.28 13.94 30.56
C SER A 443 -6.50 14.67 31.87
N ARG A 444 -7.71 14.65 32.39
CA ARG A 444 -8.06 15.24 33.67
C ARG A 444 -8.44 14.18 34.69
N GLN A 445 -8.12 14.43 35.97
CA GLN A 445 -8.46 13.52 37.07
C GLN A 445 -7.92 12.10 36.84
N LEU A 446 -6.77 12.00 36.18
CA LEU A 446 -6.08 10.75 35.86
C LEU A 446 -5.63 10.07 37.15
N ARG A 447 -5.92 8.78 37.32
CA ARG A 447 -5.34 7.97 38.38
C ARG A 447 -4.00 7.40 37.92
N VAL A 448 -2.95 7.80 38.61
CA VAL A 448 -1.59 7.33 38.40
C VAL A 448 -1.10 6.55 39.57
N SER A 449 -0.26 5.56 39.32
CA SER A 449 0.51 4.90 40.36
C SER A 449 1.97 5.36 40.27
N ALA A 450 2.45 6.07 41.25
CA ALA A 450 3.84 6.41 41.34
C ALA A 450 4.48 5.50 42.42
N ARG A 451 5.20 4.44 41.98
CA ARG A 451 5.84 3.45 42.84
C ARG A 451 4.89 2.83 43.86
N GLY A 452 3.69 2.49 43.42
CA GLY A 452 2.65 1.90 44.28
C GLY A 452 1.84 2.89 45.10
N ILE A 453 2.15 4.19 45.04
CA ILE A 453 1.37 5.24 45.69
C ILE A 453 0.29 5.71 44.71
N PRO A 454 -1.00 5.55 45.06
CA PRO A 454 -2.07 6.04 44.23
C PRO A 454 -2.13 7.58 44.27
N MET A 455 -2.22 8.21 43.11
CA MET A 455 -2.32 9.66 42.95
C MET A 455 -3.38 10.00 41.92
N ARG A 456 -3.92 11.21 42.00
CA ARG A 456 -4.70 11.84 40.93
C ARG A 456 -3.90 13.02 40.41
N ALA A 457 -3.99 13.23 39.07
CA ALA A 457 -3.32 14.34 38.42
C ALA A 457 -4.02 14.67 37.10
N ASP A 458 -3.78 15.87 36.61
CA ASP A 458 -4.05 16.23 35.21
C ASP A 458 -2.76 16.05 34.40
N LEU A 459 -2.86 15.52 33.20
CA LEU A 459 -1.72 15.28 32.30
C LEU A 459 -1.96 16.01 30.98
N GLY A 460 -0.99 16.81 30.56
CA GLY A 460 -0.90 17.40 29.24
C GLY A 460 0.37 16.94 28.53
N VAL A 461 0.27 16.57 27.28
CA VAL A 461 1.42 16.32 26.40
C VAL A 461 1.20 17.07 25.12
N HIS A 462 2.11 17.96 24.77
CA HIS A 462 2.17 18.66 23.51
C HIS A 462 3.49 18.32 22.83
N ALA A 463 3.43 17.63 21.68
CA ALA A 463 4.63 17.21 20.96
C ALA A 463 4.64 17.81 19.55
N THR A 464 5.75 18.45 19.19
CA THR A 464 6.02 18.94 17.84
C THR A 464 7.09 18.07 17.19
N LEU A 465 6.70 17.37 16.13
CA LEU A 465 7.56 16.52 15.31
C LEU A 465 8.06 17.35 14.13
N THR A 466 9.35 17.62 14.07
CA THR A 466 9.92 18.51 13.04
C THR A 466 10.37 17.76 11.79
N ARG A 467 10.90 16.55 11.98
CA ARG A 467 11.39 15.70 10.92
C ARG A 467 11.30 14.24 11.34
N GLY A 468 10.95 13.33 10.44
CA GLY A 468 10.89 11.93 10.82
C GLY A 468 10.80 10.97 9.65
N ASP A 469 11.09 9.70 9.96
CA ASP A 469 10.87 8.56 9.10
C ASP A 469 9.62 7.80 9.57
N LEU A 470 8.53 7.92 8.82
CA LEU A 470 7.27 7.28 9.17
C LEU A 470 7.35 5.74 9.19
N PRO A 471 8.00 5.05 8.24
CA PRO A 471 8.21 3.60 8.31
C PRO A 471 9.02 3.16 9.53
N GLY A 472 10.11 3.85 9.82
CA GLY A 472 10.97 3.61 10.98
C GLY A 472 10.38 4.10 12.30
N ARG A 473 9.35 4.95 12.24
CA ARG A 473 8.69 5.58 13.41
C ARG A 473 9.64 6.39 14.28
N VAL A 474 10.67 6.96 13.67
CA VAL A 474 11.69 7.78 14.35
C VAL A 474 11.47 9.24 13.96
N PHE A 475 11.36 10.11 14.95
CA PHE A 475 11.07 11.53 14.75
C PHE A 475 12.02 12.40 15.56
N GLU A 476 12.52 13.44 14.95
CA GLU A 476 13.13 14.56 15.64
C GLU A 476 12.02 15.40 16.27
N VAL A 477 12.16 15.69 17.55
CA VAL A 477 11.19 16.50 18.30
C VAL A 477 11.79 17.82 18.72
N ALA A 478 11.01 18.87 18.54
CA ALA A 478 11.32 20.17 19.08
C ALA A 478 10.19 20.61 20.02
N GLU A 479 10.57 21.20 21.16
CA GLU A 479 9.61 21.80 22.10
C GLU A 479 8.48 20.88 22.59
N THR A 480 8.76 19.58 22.72
CA THR A 480 7.80 18.67 23.33
C THR A 480 7.66 18.97 24.82
N THR A 481 6.45 19.32 25.23
CA THR A 481 6.14 19.65 26.62
C THR A 481 5.25 18.59 27.24
N ILE A 482 5.62 18.14 28.44
CA ILE A 482 4.80 17.25 29.27
C ILE A 482 4.49 18.03 30.55
N THR A 483 3.21 18.22 30.87
CA THR A 483 2.76 18.85 32.11
C THR A 483 2.02 17.82 32.97
N ILE A 484 2.28 17.87 34.26
CA ILE A 484 1.48 17.20 35.27
C ILE A 484 0.99 18.29 36.22
N ASP A 485 -0.31 18.44 36.32
CA ASP A 485 -0.92 19.47 37.14
C ASP A 485 -1.85 18.84 38.18
N ASP A 486 -2.11 19.55 39.25
CA ASP A 486 -3.01 19.18 40.35
C ASP A 486 -2.77 17.76 40.90
N ALA A 487 -1.50 17.34 40.96
CA ALA A 487 -1.15 16.02 41.44
C ALA A 487 -1.35 15.93 42.98
N GLN A 488 -2.21 15.00 43.40
CA GLN A 488 -2.57 14.75 44.82
C GLN A 488 -2.60 13.25 45.08
N ARG A 489 -2.34 12.87 46.36
CA ARG A 489 -2.48 11.47 46.76
C ARG A 489 -3.96 11.09 46.84
N ASP A 490 -4.29 9.91 46.37
CA ASP A 490 -5.66 9.35 46.37
C ASP A 490 -5.92 8.42 47.60
N ASP A 491 -5.19 8.64 48.69
CA ASP A 491 -5.29 7.85 49.94
C ASP A 491 -6.11 8.53 51.06
N GLY A 492 -6.78 9.63 50.74
CA GLY A 492 -7.64 10.37 51.67
C GLY A 492 -6.88 11.15 52.75
N GLN A 493 -5.55 11.17 52.75
CA GLN A 493 -4.75 11.96 53.67
C GLN A 493 -4.49 13.36 53.12
N GLU A 494 -5.20 14.36 53.59
CA GLU A 494 -4.87 15.76 53.35
C GLU A 494 -3.50 16.10 53.96
N ARG A 495 -2.48 16.24 53.13
CA ARG A 495 -1.20 16.83 53.58
C ARG A 495 -1.23 18.35 53.44
N LYS A 496 -0.76 19.06 54.49
CA LYS A 496 -0.44 20.50 54.39
C LYS A 496 0.58 20.69 53.28
N GLY A 497 0.19 21.32 52.18
CA GLY A 497 1.14 21.61 51.10
C GLY A 497 0.57 21.74 49.68
N GLY A 498 -0.75 21.62 49.53
CA GLY A 498 -1.42 21.81 48.23
C GLY A 498 -1.02 20.78 47.14
N SER A 499 -1.65 20.90 45.97
CA SER A 499 -1.38 20.04 44.82
C SER A 499 0.03 20.25 44.26
N TRP A 500 0.61 19.20 43.68
CA TRP A 500 1.92 19.26 43.05
C TRP A 500 1.80 19.41 41.52
N TRP A 501 2.76 20.10 40.92
CA TRP A 501 2.84 20.26 39.47
C TRP A 501 4.27 20.15 38.95
N CYS A 502 4.42 19.73 37.68
CA CYS A 502 5.69 19.82 36.96
C CYS A 502 5.45 20.11 35.47
N SER A 503 6.46 20.71 34.86
CA SER A 503 6.57 20.88 33.42
C SER A 503 7.94 20.39 32.96
N LEU A 504 7.94 19.46 32.03
CA LEU A 504 9.13 18.91 31.38
C LEU A 504 9.11 19.35 29.92
N LYS A 505 10.18 19.96 29.45
CA LYS A 505 10.34 20.39 28.07
C LYS A 505 11.52 19.68 27.43
N LEU A 506 11.23 18.73 26.51
CA LEU A 506 12.26 18.07 25.71
C LEU A 506 12.61 18.97 24.52
N THR A 507 13.89 19.29 24.37
CA THR A 507 14.42 20.10 23.27
C THR A 507 15.46 19.30 22.49
N ASN A 508 15.45 19.44 21.15
CA ASN A 508 16.43 18.78 20.27
C ASN A 508 16.60 17.28 20.51
N GLY A 509 15.48 16.58 20.64
CA GLY A 509 15.47 15.15 20.92
C GLY A 509 15.01 14.32 19.73
N ASN A 510 15.16 13.01 19.91
CA ASN A 510 14.59 12.00 19.02
C ASN A 510 13.62 11.13 19.80
N VAL A 511 12.47 10.80 19.18
CA VAL A 511 11.49 9.87 19.73
C VAL A 511 11.25 8.75 18.75
N THR A 512 11.33 7.51 19.22
CA THR A 512 10.95 6.31 18.47
C THR A 512 9.64 5.76 19.03
N PHE A 513 8.58 5.78 18.20
CA PHE A 513 7.29 5.21 18.59
C PHE A 513 7.35 3.67 18.53
N GLY A 514 7.67 3.07 19.67
CA GLY A 514 7.76 1.64 19.88
C GLY A 514 6.98 1.19 21.12
N ARG A 515 7.18 -0.05 21.54
CA ARG A 515 6.65 -0.58 22.81
C ARG A 515 7.79 -1.24 23.57
N PRO A 516 8.36 -0.56 24.56
CA PRO A 516 8.09 0.81 25.01
C PRO A 516 8.59 1.88 24.03
N ILE A 517 8.21 3.15 24.29
CA ILE A 517 8.74 4.31 23.58
C ILE A 517 10.23 4.50 23.96
N ALA A 518 11.06 4.85 22.96
CA ALA A 518 12.42 5.31 23.18
C ALA A 518 12.52 6.82 22.93
N ALA A 519 13.34 7.52 23.71
CA ALA A 519 13.53 8.96 23.56
C ALA A 519 14.93 9.38 24.00
N THR A 520 15.51 10.34 23.27
CA THR A 520 16.79 10.98 23.62
C THR A 520 16.67 12.48 23.50
N GLY A 521 17.42 13.24 24.27
CA GLY A 521 17.54 14.70 24.13
C GLY A 521 17.64 15.45 25.44
N ALA A 522 17.83 16.76 25.33
CA ALA A 522 17.92 17.66 26.47
C ALA A 522 16.53 17.96 27.06
N VAL A 523 16.40 17.81 28.36
CA VAL A 523 15.16 18.06 29.10
C VAL A 523 15.37 19.23 30.05
N ALA A 524 14.59 20.28 29.86
CA ALA A 524 14.41 21.33 30.85
C ALA A 524 13.20 21.00 31.73
N MET A 525 13.32 21.19 33.03
CA MET A 525 12.26 20.88 33.98
C MET A 525 11.95 22.05 34.88
N LYS A 526 10.67 22.21 35.22
CA LYS A 526 10.18 23.08 36.26
C LYS A 526 9.29 22.27 37.18
N LEU A 527 9.57 22.32 38.49
CA LEU A 527 8.85 21.56 39.49
C LEU A 527 8.33 22.52 40.55
N ARG A 528 7.14 22.25 41.08
CA ARG A 528 6.66 22.99 42.23
C ARG A 528 7.62 22.89 43.42
N ASP A 529 8.06 21.65 43.72
CA ASP A 529 8.98 21.37 44.79
C ASP A 529 9.74 20.04 44.55
N THR A 530 10.72 19.76 45.39
CA THR A 530 11.63 18.62 45.30
C THR A 530 11.06 17.28 45.76
N ARG A 531 9.80 17.17 46.17
CA ARG A 531 9.21 15.93 46.69
C ARG A 531 9.45 14.70 45.83
N PRO A 532 9.25 14.72 44.48
CA PRO A 532 9.51 13.56 43.66
C PRO A 532 10.97 13.17 43.59
N ILE A 533 11.87 14.14 43.50
CA ILE A 533 13.33 13.89 43.47
C ILE A 533 13.78 13.22 44.74
N VAL A 534 13.36 13.74 45.90
CA VAL A 534 13.68 13.15 47.21
C VAL A 534 13.07 11.74 47.34
N ALA A 535 11.88 11.51 46.80
CA ALA A 535 11.28 10.19 46.80
C ALA A 535 12.12 9.18 45.97
N ILE A 536 12.65 9.61 44.81
CA ILE A 536 13.57 8.79 44.01
C ILE A 536 14.86 8.49 44.79
N ILE A 537 15.49 9.49 45.38
CA ILE A 537 16.71 9.30 46.17
C ILE A 537 16.47 8.34 47.35
N ASN A 538 15.37 8.52 48.08
CA ASN A 538 15.03 7.68 49.25
C ASN A 538 14.78 6.21 48.91
N GLU A 539 14.38 5.91 47.69
CA GLU A 539 14.15 4.55 47.24
C GLU A 539 15.45 3.77 47.07
N PHE A 540 16.48 4.43 46.55
CA PHE A 540 17.76 3.78 46.24
C PHE A 540 18.82 4.01 47.30
N SER A 541 18.57 4.91 48.28
CA SER A 541 19.55 5.24 49.33
C SER A 541 18.90 5.52 50.69
N LYS A 542 19.70 5.58 51.73
CA LYS A 542 19.30 6.07 53.05
C LYS A 542 19.97 7.43 53.30
N PRO A 543 19.41 8.52 52.79
CA PRO A 543 20.06 9.82 52.85
C PRO A 543 20.16 10.35 54.27
N PRO A 544 21.05 11.35 54.53
CA PRO A 544 21.18 12.01 55.83
C PRO A 544 19.86 12.65 56.29
N LYS A 545 19.63 12.69 57.60
CA LYS A 545 18.35 13.22 58.16
C LYS A 545 17.99 14.63 57.69
N TRP A 546 18.99 15.51 57.45
CA TRP A 546 18.71 16.87 56.97
C TRP A 546 18.07 16.89 55.57
N MET A 547 18.25 15.87 54.74
CA MET A 547 17.60 15.77 53.44
C MET A 547 16.08 15.60 53.55
N SER A 548 15.54 15.27 54.71
CA SER A 548 14.10 15.30 54.96
C SER A 548 13.48 16.70 54.87
N LEU A 549 14.30 17.77 54.95
CA LEU A 549 13.88 19.16 54.74
C LEU A 549 13.80 19.58 53.27
N LEU A 550 14.42 18.82 52.36
CA LEU A 550 14.42 19.13 50.93
C LEU A 550 13.01 19.14 50.30
N PRO A 551 12.04 18.29 50.69
CA PRO A 551 10.70 18.32 50.10
C PRO A 551 9.96 19.64 50.19
N GLU A 552 10.39 20.56 51.06
CA GLU A 552 9.78 21.88 51.27
C GLU A 552 10.37 22.98 50.35
N ILE A 553 11.33 22.65 49.47
CA ILE A 553 11.95 23.63 48.58
C ILE A 553 11.06 23.80 47.34
N GLU A 554 10.51 25.00 47.23
CA GLU A 554 9.61 25.39 46.13
C GLU A 554 10.37 26.04 44.96
N ASN A 555 9.72 26.08 43.80
CA ASN A 555 10.20 26.69 42.57
C ASN A 555 11.57 26.16 42.14
N VAL A 556 11.57 24.90 41.75
CA VAL A 556 12.77 24.18 41.33
C VAL A 556 12.86 24.18 39.81
N ASP A 557 13.96 24.65 39.29
CA ASP A 557 14.33 24.59 37.88
C ASP A 557 15.48 23.57 37.71
N GLY A 558 15.50 22.89 36.55
CA GLY A 558 16.59 21.97 36.28
C GLY A 558 16.72 21.64 34.80
N SER A 559 17.84 21.02 34.45
CA SER A 559 18.11 20.45 33.14
C SER A 559 18.81 19.12 33.28
N LEU A 560 18.65 18.28 32.28
CA LEU A 560 19.34 16.99 32.15
C LEU A 560 19.36 16.51 30.72
N GLU A 561 20.25 15.59 30.39
CA GLU A 561 20.23 14.80 29.17
C GLU A 561 19.52 13.47 29.40
N LEU A 562 18.47 13.19 28.63
CA LEU A 562 17.69 11.96 28.67
C LEU A 562 18.16 11.01 27.58
N ASP A 563 18.43 9.76 27.94
CA ASP A 563 18.57 8.64 27.00
C ASP A 563 17.74 7.46 27.52
N MET A 564 16.65 7.20 26.81
CA MET A 564 15.68 6.17 27.16
C MET A 564 15.55 5.18 26.01
N ASP A 565 15.96 3.95 26.24
CA ASP A 565 15.84 2.85 25.28
C ASP A 565 15.27 1.61 25.98
N GLY A 566 14.00 1.34 25.74
CA GLY A 566 13.32 0.16 26.24
C GLY A 566 13.47 -0.07 27.75
N ALA A 567 14.37 -0.94 28.15
CA ALA A 567 14.59 -1.30 29.54
C ALA A 567 15.57 -0.39 30.28
N ARG A 568 16.29 0.48 29.57
CA ARG A 568 17.29 1.39 30.13
C ARG A 568 16.76 2.83 30.11
N THR A 569 16.99 3.57 31.17
CA THR A 569 16.83 5.02 31.25
C THR A 569 18.08 5.63 31.85
N ALA A 570 18.76 6.48 31.13
CA ALA A 570 19.88 7.27 31.58
C ALA A 570 19.48 8.74 31.68
N LEU A 571 19.72 9.34 32.82
CA LEU A 571 19.59 10.76 33.11
C LEU A 571 21.00 11.27 33.35
N ASN A 572 21.56 12.00 32.42
CA ASN A 572 22.93 12.49 32.47
C ASN A 572 22.94 14.00 32.69
N ASP A 573 24.03 14.53 33.14
CA ASP A 573 24.30 15.97 33.30
C ASP A 573 23.18 16.74 34.02
N ALA A 574 22.54 16.09 35.00
CA ALA A 574 21.48 16.73 35.77
C ALA A 574 22.04 17.91 36.59
N ASP A 575 21.48 19.11 36.34
CA ASP A 575 21.70 20.32 37.14
C ASP A 575 20.32 20.87 37.57
N ILE A 576 20.07 20.77 38.86
CA ILE A 576 18.78 21.13 39.47
C ILE A 576 19.03 22.18 40.54
N THR A 577 18.36 23.29 40.43
CA THR A 577 18.51 24.45 41.31
C THR A 577 17.18 24.88 41.91
N GLY A 578 17.22 25.42 43.12
CA GLY A 578 16.06 25.96 43.81
C GLY A 578 16.52 26.94 44.91
N GLN A 579 15.61 27.36 45.81
CA GLN A 579 15.98 28.22 46.94
C GLN A 579 17.09 27.59 47.81
N SER A 580 18.33 28.09 47.64
CA SER A 580 19.53 27.57 48.35
C SER A 580 19.82 26.05 48.10
N LEU A 581 19.19 25.43 47.10
CA LEU A 581 19.43 24.06 46.67
C LEU A 581 20.29 24.07 45.40
N GLN A 582 21.24 23.17 45.33
CA GLN A 582 21.94 22.73 44.14
C GLN A 582 22.05 21.22 44.15
N MET A 583 21.63 20.58 43.08
CA MET A 583 21.84 19.13 42.88
C MET A 583 22.47 18.91 41.52
N LEU A 584 23.55 18.14 41.48
CA LEU A 584 24.23 17.74 40.23
C LEU A 584 24.32 16.22 40.21
N GLY A 585 24.22 15.63 39.05
CA GLY A 585 24.39 14.18 39.00
C GLY A 585 24.02 13.50 37.71
N TRP A 586 24.13 12.21 37.76
CA TRP A 586 23.62 11.32 36.73
C TRP A 586 23.00 10.07 37.39
N LEU A 587 22.05 9.44 36.69
CA LEU A 587 21.34 8.27 37.17
C LEU A 587 20.99 7.35 35.99
N HIS A 588 21.44 6.10 36.04
CA HIS A 588 21.10 5.05 35.11
C HIS A 588 20.19 4.03 35.76
N LEU A 589 19.06 3.75 35.17
CA LEU A 589 18.07 2.79 35.63
C LEU A 589 17.97 1.63 34.62
N VAL A 590 18.16 0.38 35.12
CA VAL A 590 17.96 -0.84 34.35
C VAL A 590 17.09 -1.79 35.17
N GLY A 591 15.83 -1.91 34.79
CA GLY A 591 14.84 -2.63 35.60
C GLY A 591 14.72 -2.02 37.02
N LYS A 592 15.07 -2.79 38.05
CA LYS A 592 15.05 -2.33 39.48
C LYS A 592 16.44 -1.88 40.00
N ARG A 593 17.46 -1.88 39.15
CA ARG A 593 18.82 -1.47 39.54
C ARG A 593 19.03 -0.01 39.14
N ALA A 594 19.72 0.70 40.04
CA ALA A 594 20.13 2.08 39.82
C ALA A 594 21.64 2.21 40.03
N ASP A 595 22.30 2.81 39.06
CA ASP A 595 23.70 3.24 39.13
C ASP A 595 23.73 4.75 39.00
N GLY A 596 24.47 5.47 39.80
CA GLY A 596 24.46 6.92 39.75
C GLY A 596 25.36 7.62 40.75
N ARG A 597 25.56 8.90 40.51
CA ARG A 597 26.28 9.82 41.39
C ARG A 597 25.47 11.11 41.50
N ILE A 598 25.16 11.51 42.70
CA ILE A 598 24.37 12.69 42.99
C ILE A 598 25.08 13.53 44.03
N TYR A 599 25.34 14.78 43.73
CA TYR A 599 25.79 15.80 44.67
C TYR A 599 24.60 16.68 45.04
N VAL A 600 24.39 16.88 46.33
CA VAL A 600 23.31 17.73 46.87
C VAL A 600 23.90 18.76 47.82
N LYS A 601 23.59 20.03 47.66
CA LYS A 601 23.93 21.14 48.55
C LYS A 601 22.68 21.91 48.94
N TYR A 602 22.45 22.13 50.20
CA TYR A 602 21.34 22.91 50.74
C TYR A 602 21.74 23.70 51.98
N LYS A 603 21.55 25.05 51.98
CA LYS A 603 21.84 25.96 53.11
C LYS A 603 23.21 25.67 53.75
N GLY A 604 24.24 25.44 52.97
CA GLY A 604 25.61 25.17 53.44
C GLY A 604 25.91 23.69 53.82
N MET A 605 24.91 22.86 53.96
CA MET A 605 25.09 21.40 54.08
C MET A 605 25.27 20.75 52.74
N ALA A 606 26.14 19.75 52.61
CA ALA A 606 26.30 19.02 51.35
C ALA A 606 26.51 17.53 51.59
N ALA A 607 26.11 16.74 50.60
CA ALA A 607 26.31 15.28 50.58
C ALA A 607 26.56 14.79 49.15
N GLY A 608 27.44 13.80 48.99
CA GLY A 608 27.57 12.98 47.80
C GLY A 608 26.85 11.65 48.02
N ILE A 609 26.09 11.20 47.06
CA ILE A 609 25.36 9.91 47.08
C ILE A 609 25.82 9.09 45.89
N GLY A 610 26.41 7.93 46.16
CA GLY A 610 26.77 6.92 45.19
C GLY A 610 25.76 5.79 45.15
N LEU A 611 25.37 5.37 43.97
CA LEU A 611 24.49 4.22 43.74
C LEU A 611 25.23 3.23 42.81
N ASP A 612 25.39 1.99 43.25
CA ASP A 612 26.10 0.93 42.53
C ASP A 612 25.32 -0.38 42.61
N GLY A 613 24.51 -0.66 41.56
CA GLY A 613 23.77 -1.92 41.42
C GLY A 613 22.84 -2.30 42.57
N GLY A 614 22.30 -1.32 43.31
CA GLY A 614 21.42 -1.49 44.47
C GLY A 614 22.12 -1.31 45.82
N LYS A 615 23.41 -0.99 45.85
CA LYS A 615 24.11 -0.51 47.04
C LYS A 615 24.21 1.00 47.01
N SER A 616 24.02 1.66 48.14
CA SER A 616 24.20 3.11 48.28
C SER A 616 25.33 3.47 49.19
N SER A 617 26.07 4.50 48.85
CA SER A 617 27.11 5.11 49.68
C SER A 617 26.83 6.59 49.88
N ILE A 618 27.22 7.14 51.04
CA ILE A 618 27.02 8.56 51.37
C ILE A 618 28.35 9.16 51.77
N HIS A 619 28.70 10.26 51.11
CA HIS A 619 29.97 10.98 51.32
C HIS A 619 29.66 12.38 51.86
N LEU A 620 29.97 12.60 53.17
CA LEU A 620 29.78 13.87 53.85
C LEU A 620 31.07 14.70 53.96
N ALA A 621 32.25 14.04 53.90
CA ALA A 621 33.52 14.73 53.85
C ALA A 621 33.86 15.11 52.40
N LYS A 622 34.06 16.40 52.16
CA LYS A 622 34.38 16.95 50.81
C LYS A 622 33.49 16.41 49.69
N PRO A 623 32.16 16.45 49.81
CA PRO A 623 31.26 15.77 48.91
C PRO A 623 31.36 16.29 47.45
N ARG A 624 31.73 17.56 47.26
CA ARG A 624 31.93 18.15 45.94
C ARG A 624 33.18 17.56 45.24
N GLN A 625 34.31 17.50 45.99
CA GLN A 625 35.55 16.91 45.46
C GLN A 625 35.34 15.44 45.13
N TRP A 626 34.63 14.68 45.99
CA TRP A 626 34.29 13.29 45.73
C TRP A 626 33.48 13.16 44.44
N PHE A 627 32.48 14.04 44.22
CA PHE A 627 31.65 14.03 43.02
C PHE A 627 32.46 14.32 41.74
N ASP A 628 33.33 15.34 41.77
CA ASP A 628 34.15 15.77 40.64
C ASP A 628 35.26 14.76 40.27
N GLU A 629 35.68 13.90 41.19
CA GLU A 629 36.67 12.83 40.97
C GLU A 629 36.05 11.55 40.40
N GLN A 630 34.74 11.43 40.31
CA GLN A 630 34.06 10.26 39.79
C GLN A 630 33.91 10.34 38.28
N PRO A 631 33.91 9.20 37.54
CA PRO A 631 33.64 9.21 36.11
C PRO A 631 32.24 9.77 35.84
N THR A 632 32.13 10.56 34.77
CA THR A 632 30.87 11.03 34.26
C THR A 632 30.09 9.84 33.66
N GLY A 633 28.76 9.82 33.81
CA GLY A 633 27.93 8.70 33.39
C GLY A 633 27.87 8.43 31.86
N SER A 634 28.76 9.03 31.10
CA SER A 634 28.83 8.97 29.65
C SER A 634 29.70 7.83 29.06
N ASP A 635 30.26 6.95 29.88
CA ASP A 635 31.05 5.78 29.45
C ASP A 635 30.23 4.49 29.37
#